data_3ee7e6a38e489b8ba01387bec4be31a5
#
_entry.id   3ee7e6a38e489b8ba01387bec4be31a5
#
_cell.length_a   1.000
_cell.length_b   1.000
_cell.length_c   1.000
_cell.angle_alpha   90.00
_cell.angle_beta   90.00
_cell.angle_gamma   90.00
#
_symmetry.space_group_name_H-M   'P 1'
#
loop_
_entity.id
_entity.type
_entity.pdbx_description
1 polymer ?
#
loop_
_entity_poly.entity_id
_entity_poly.type
_entity_poly.pdbx_seq_one_letter_code
_entity_poly.pdbx_strand_id
1 'polypeptide(L)'
;VCEAMLGAKIHDPKDPGAALGPMFRQVVGTLFSLMARYDAIWRRVHGSQSVPLLGEVRCDEPPPVKVSIERLLNNYGHGFRHFGALWREVLAPDQYCVLERLASADEADFHMAPQDWARIVYDFAYTYHRWSRDKYKLVELMTPIYYGRVASFVLTSRDMTTAQADELIEEQARIFEEQKPYLIDRMAAWEEPLPGI
;
A
#
# COMPACT_ATOMS: atom_id res chain seq x y z
N VAL A 1 -21.83 -12.29 -8.23
CA VAL A 1 -20.79 -12.24 -7.22
C VAL A 1 -21.45 -11.94 -5.89
N CYS A 2 -21.06 -12.59 -4.81
CA CYS A 2 -21.51 -12.34 -3.45
C CYS A 2 -20.33 -12.52 -2.48
N GLU A 3 -20.44 -11.93 -1.31
CA GLU A 3 -19.56 -12.20 -0.18
C GLU A 3 -20.19 -13.26 0.74
N ALA A 4 -19.37 -14.10 1.34
CA ALA A 4 -19.82 -15.08 2.31
C ALA A 4 -18.99 -14.95 3.60
N MET A 5 -19.65 -14.79 4.73
CA MET A 5 -19.03 -14.82 6.04
C MET A 5 -18.76 -16.27 6.44
N LEU A 6 -17.56 -16.70 6.18
CA LEU A 6 -17.03 -17.96 6.68
C LEU A 6 -16.38 -17.67 8.03
N GLY A 7 -16.54 -18.54 9.02
CA GLY A 7 -15.93 -18.32 10.34
C GLY A 7 -14.43 -17.95 10.27
N ALA A 8 -13.98 -17.13 11.20
CA ALA A 8 -12.59 -16.71 11.25
C ALA A 8 -11.64 -17.91 11.41
N LYS A 9 -10.60 -17.97 10.59
CA LYS A 9 -9.50 -18.91 10.81
C LYS A 9 -8.66 -18.40 11.97
N ILE A 10 -8.71 -19.08 13.09
CA ILE A 10 -7.91 -18.75 14.27
C ILE A 10 -6.48 -19.22 14.02
N HIS A 11 -5.52 -18.33 14.18
CA HIS A 11 -4.09 -18.63 14.23
C HIS A 11 -3.44 -17.82 15.35
N ASP A 12 -2.28 -18.27 15.80
CA ASP A 12 -1.56 -17.58 16.86
C ASP A 12 -1.27 -16.11 16.50
N PRO A 13 -1.35 -15.18 17.48
CA PRO A 13 -0.96 -13.79 17.28
C PRO A 13 0.48 -13.72 16.79
N LYS A 14 0.70 -13.04 15.68
CA LYS A 14 2.05 -12.80 15.15
C LYS A 14 2.52 -11.41 15.56
N ASP A 15 3.80 -11.30 15.92
CA ASP A 15 4.42 -9.98 16.09
C ASP A 15 4.33 -9.19 14.77
N PRO A 16 3.57 -8.08 14.73
CA PRO A 16 3.45 -7.27 13.52
C PRO A 16 4.81 -6.84 12.97
N GLY A 17 5.75 -6.48 13.85
CA GLY A 17 7.07 -6.04 13.46
C GLY A 17 7.92 -7.10 12.73
N ALA A 18 7.67 -8.39 12.99
CA ALA A 18 8.37 -9.48 12.34
C ALA A 18 7.60 -10.05 11.13
N ALA A 19 6.27 -10.06 11.18
CA ALA A 19 5.43 -10.74 10.21
C ALA A 19 4.93 -9.84 9.06
N LEU A 20 4.90 -8.52 9.25
CA LEU A 20 4.38 -7.56 8.26
C LEU A 20 5.10 -7.64 6.90
N GLY A 21 6.43 -7.69 6.90
CA GLY A 21 7.20 -7.69 5.66
C GLY A 21 6.91 -8.89 4.76
N PRO A 22 7.04 -10.14 5.23
CA PRO A 22 6.72 -11.31 4.42
C PRO A 22 5.28 -11.35 3.93
N MET A 23 4.31 -10.99 4.79
CA MET A 23 2.90 -10.96 4.44
C MET A 23 2.61 -9.88 3.39
N PHE A 24 3.15 -8.68 3.57
CA PHE A 24 3.03 -7.58 2.61
C PHE A 24 3.54 -7.99 1.23
N ARG A 25 4.73 -8.59 1.14
CA ARG A 25 5.31 -9.04 -0.13
C ARG A 25 4.42 -10.07 -0.84
N GLN A 26 3.86 -11.02 -0.09
CA GLN A 26 2.97 -12.02 -0.67
C GLN A 26 1.67 -11.39 -1.20
N VAL A 27 1.02 -10.56 -0.41
CA VAL A 27 -0.26 -9.92 -0.78
C VAL A 27 -0.07 -8.96 -1.94
N VAL A 28 0.89 -8.04 -1.85
CA VAL A 28 1.12 -7.02 -2.88
C VAL A 28 1.68 -7.63 -4.17
N GLY A 29 2.57 -8.63 -4.07
CA GLY A 29 3.04 -9.35 -5.25
C GLY A 29 1.92 -10.05 -6.00
N THR A 30 0.98 -10.67 -5.27
CA THR A 30 -0.23 -11.26 -5.86
C THR A 30 -1.12 -10.19 -6.49
N LEU A 31 -1.38 -9.09 -5.77
CA LEU A 31 -2.18 -7.96 -6.27
C LEU A 31 -1.61 -7.42 -7.58
N PHE A 32 -0.33 -7.10 -7.63
CA PHE A 32 0.30 -6.55 -8.84
C PHE A 32 0.29 -7.55 -10.01
N SER A 33 0.43 -8.84 -9.73
CA SER A 33 0.29 -9.89 -10.75
C SER A 33 -1.12 -9.95 -11.32
N LEU A 34 -2.14 -9.84 -10.46
CA LEU A 34 -3.54 -9.80 -10.87
C LEU A 34 -3.89 -8.50 -11.61
N MET A 35 -3.35 -7.36 -11.18
CA MET A 35 -3.50 -6.10 -11.90
C MET A 35 -2.96 -6.20 -13.33
N ALA A 36 -1.78 -6.79 -13.51
CA ALA A 36 -1.21 -7.01 -14.84
C ALA A 36 -2.07 -7.98 -15.68
N ARG A 37 -2.59 -9.06 -15.07
CA ARG A 37 -3.41 -10.07 -15.75
C ARG A 37 -4.79 -9.55 -16.18
N TYR A 38 -5.40 -8.71 -15.35
CA TYR A 38 -6.77 -8.22 -15.55
C TYR A 38 -6.83 -6.74 -15.96
N ASP A 39 -5.76 -6.24 -16.56
CA ASP A 39 -5.59 -4.85 -16.94
C ASP A 39 -6.79 -4.30 -17.74
N ALA A 40 -7.23 -5.00 -18.76
CA ALA A 40 -8.39 -4.59 -19.58
C ALA A 40 -9.73 -4.54 -18.82
N ILE A 41 -9.81 -5.15 -17.63
CA ILE A 41 -11.02 -5.15 -16.80
C ILE A 41 -10.99 -3.98 -15.83
N TRP A 42 -9.97 -3.89 -14.96
CA TRP A 42 -9.97 -2.90 -13.90
C TRP A 42 -9.86 -1.46 -14.40
N ARG A 43 -9.22 -1.22 -15.54
CA ARG A 43 -9.17 0.13 -16.16
C ARG A 43 -10.56 0.69 -16.48
N ARG A 44 -11.54 -0.15 -16.76
CA ARG A 44 -12.91 0.23 -17.14
C ARG A 44 -13.89 0.28 -15.97
N VAL A 45 -13.52 -0.28 -14.84
CA VAL A 45 -14.36 -0.29 -13.64
C VAL A 45 -14.19 1.03 -12.91
N HIS A 46 -15.28 1.66 -12.54
CA HIS A 46 -15.30 2.89 -11.75
C HIS A 46 -16.06 2.64 -10.46
N GLY A 47 -15.31 2.64 -9.36
CA GLY A 47 -15.83 2.39 -8.03
C GLY A 47 -16.16 0.92 -7.75
N SER A 48 -16.55 0.66 -6.52
CA SER A 48 -17.05 -0.65 -6.07
C SER A 48 -18.57 -0.61 -5.94
N GLN A 49 -19.19 -1.77 -6.11
CA GLN A 49 -20.63 -1.95 -5.87
C GLN A 49 -20.80 -2.90 -4.70
N SER A 50 -21.76 -2.59 -3.82
CA SER A 50 -22.13 -3.53 -2.76
C SER A 50 -22.67 -4.82 -3.37
N VAL A 51 -22.25 -5.93 -2.79
CA VAL A 51 -22.68 -7.26 -3.20
C VAL A 51 -23.46 -7.92 -2.06
N PRO A 52 -24.37 -8.86 -2.34
CA PRO A 52 -25.09 -9.59 -1.30
C PRO A 52 -24.11 -10.29 -0.35
N LEU A 53 -24.30 -10.09 0.96
CA LEU A 53 -23.56 -10.75 2.03
C LEU A 53 -24.35 -11.94 2.54
N LEU A 54 -23.76 -13.13 2.51
CA LEU A 54 -24.34 -14.36 3.01
C LEU A 54 -23.69 -14.74 4.37
N GLY A 55 -24.50 -15.01 5.38
CA GLY A 55 -24.05 -15.36 6.72
C GLY A 55 -24.18 -14.21 7.72
N GLU A 56 -23.84 -14.48 8.98
CA GLU A 56 -23.87 -13.49 10.05
C GLU A 56 -22.53 -12.79 10.18
N VAL A 57 -22.56 -11.45 10.20
CA VAL A 57 -21.39 -10.63 10.51
C VAL A 57 -21.11 -10.78 12.01
N ARG A 58 -20.00 -11.44 12.37
CA ARG A 58 -19.51 -11.46 13.74
C ARG A 58 -18.58 -10.27 13.94
N CYS A 59 -19.02 -9.35 14.79
CA CYS A 59 -18.23 -8.18 15.20
C CYS A 59 -17.48 -8.49 16.51
N ASP A 60 -16.64 -9.52 16.50
CA ASP A 60 -15.73 -9.74 17.63
C ASP A 60 -14.57 -8.74 17.51
N GLU A 61 -14.44 -7.84 18.47
CA GLU A 61 -13.29 -6.94 18.51
C GLU A 61 -11.99 -7.74 18.70
N PRO A 62 -11.01 -7.60 17.80
CA PRO A 62 -9.74 -8.29 17.98
C PRO A 62 -9.01 -7.74 19.21
N PRO A 63 -8.21 -8.57 19.91
CA PRO A 63 -7.44 -8.09 21.03
C PRO A 63 -6.45 -7.00 20.59
N PRO A 64 -6.21 -5.98 21.44
CA PRO A 64 -5.31 -4.89 21.08
C PRO A 64 -3.89 -5.40 20.81
N VAL A 65 -3.31 -4.98 19.71
CA VAL A 65 -1.96 -5.34 19.30
C VAL A 65 -1.01 -4.19 19.61
N LYS A 66 0.06 -4.47 20.35
CA LYS A 66 1.12 -3.47 20.61
C LYS A 66 2.01 -3.35 19.38
N VAL A 67 2.07 -2.16 18.83
CA VAL A 67 2.94 -1.82 17.70
C VAL A 67 4.04 -0.88 18.18
N SER A 68 5.30 -1.22 17.92
CA SER A 68 6.43 -0.33 18.19
C SER A 68 6.61 0.65 17.05
N ILE A 69 6.25 1.91 17.28
CA ILE A 69 6.46 3.01 16.33
C ILE A 69 7.95 3.18 16.03
N GLU A 70 8.78 3.22 17.07
CA GLU A 70 10.23 3.33 16.92
C GLU A 70 10.79 2.26 15.95
N ARG A 71 10.36 1.01 16.08
CA ARG A 71 10.81 -0.08 15.21
C ARG A 71 10.36 0.14 13.76
N LEU A 72 9.13 0.62 13.56
CA LEU A 72 8.61 0.90 12.22
C LEU A 72 9.38 2.05 11.57
N LEU A 73 9.61 3.14 12.29
CA LEU A 73 10.38 4.29 11.80
C LEU A 73 11.84 3.93 11.53
N ASN A 74 12.46 3.14 12.40
CA ASN A 74 13.80 2.63 12.18
C ASN A 74 13.89 1.77 10.91
N ASN A 75 12.93 0.86 10.69
CA ASN A 75 12.87 0.04 9.48
C ASN A 75 12.69 0.90 8.21
N TYR A 76 11.86 1.94 8.28
CA TYR A 76 11.70 2.91 7.20
C TYR A 76 13.01 3.65 6.91
N GLY A 77 13.64 4.24 7.93
CA GLY A 77 14.89 4.98 7.80
C GLY A 77 16.05 4.10 7.29
N HIS A 78 16.13 2.85 7.74
CA HIS A 78 17.06 1.87 7.17
C HIS A 78 16.79 1.62 5.69
N GLY A 79 15.53 1.42 5.32
CA GLY A 79 15.12 1.23 3.93
C GLY A 79 15.48 2.43 3.06
N PHE A 80 15.25 3.66 3.54
CA PHE A 80 15.59 4.87 2.81
C PHE A 80 17.10 4.96 2.52
N ARG A 81 17.94 4.69 3.53
CA ARG A 81 19.42 4.70 3.35
C ARG A 81 19.91 3.64 2.36
N HIS A 82 19.28 2.47 2.32
CA HIS A 82 19.72 1.36 1.47
C HIS A 82 19.11 1.40 0.06
N PHE A 83 17.87 1.83 -0.06
CA PHE A 83 17.10 1.72 -1.29
C PHE A 83 16.69 3.06 -1.90
N GLY A 84 17.03 4.19 -1.25
CA GLY A 84 16.60 5.52 -1.72
C GLY A 84 16.99 5.82 -3.16
N ALA A 85 18.17 5.39 -3.61
CA ALA A 85 18.58 5.54 -5.00
C ALA A 85 17.69 4.74 -5.98
N LEU A 86 17.30 3.51 -5.60
CA LEU A 86 16.40 2.68 -6.39
C LEU A 86 14.96 3.23 -6.37
N TRP A 87 14.51 3.78 -5.24
CA TRP A 87 13.21 4.43 -5.16
C TRP A 87 13.11 5.63 -6.08
N ARG A 88 14.20 6.39 -6.26
CA ARG A 88 14.26 7.50 -7.21
C ARG A 88 14.06 7.06 -8.66
N GLU A 89 14.43 5.83 -8.99
CA GLU A 89 14.22 5.26 -10.33
C GLU A 89 12.79 4.72 -10.53
N VAL A 90 12.14 4.28 -9.44
CA VAL A 90 10.81 3.67 -9.47
C VAL A 90 9.71 4.71 -9.37
N LEU A 91 9.89 5.70 -8.49
CA LEU A 91 8.87 6.68 -8.12
C LEU A 91 8.89 7.92 -9.02
N ALA A 92 7.75 8.56 -9.17
CA ALA A 92 7.69 9.91 -9.69
C ALA A 92 8.45 10.88 -8.76
N PRO A 93 9.05 11.97 -9.29
CA PRO A 93 9.89 12.87 -8.49
C PRO A 93 9.20 13.45 -7.26
N ASP A 94 7.93 13.81 -7.37
CA ASP A 94 7.11 14.34 -6.27
C ASP A 94 6.91 13.27 -5.16
N GLN A 95 6.67 12.02 -5.51
CA GLN A 95 6.55 10.92 -4.54
C GLN A 95 7.90 10.61 -3.87
N TYR A 96 9.00 10.69 -4.61
CA TYR A 96 10.32 10.54 -4.02
C TYR A 96 10.62 11.65 -3.00
N CYS A 97 10.28 12.91 -3.31
CA CYS A 97 10.43 14.03 -2.38
C CYS A 97 9.64 13.84 -1.07
N VAL A 98 8.44 13.22 -1.14
CA VAL A 98 7.69 12.85 0.07
C VAL A 98 8.49 11.89 0.93
N LEU A 99 9.07 10.83 0.35
CA LEU A 99 9.86 9.86 1.11
C LEU A 99 11.13 10.49 1.69
N GLU A 100 11.78 11.39 0.96
CA GLU A 100 12.98 12.10 1.43
C GLU A 100 12.66 13.01 2.63
N ARG A 101 11.54 13.75 2.57
CA ARG A 101 11.02 14.55 3.68
C ARG A 101 10.74 13.70 4.92
N LEU A 102 10.05 12.55 4.73
CA LEU A 102 9.74 11.64 5.82
C LEU A 102 10.98 11.00 6.44
N ALA A 103 12.04 10.78 5.66
CA ALA A 103 13.29 10.23 6.19
C ALA A 103 14.05 11.20 7.12
N SER A 104 13.70 12.48 7.05
CA SER A 104 14.26 13.55 7.89
C SER A 104 13.30 14.05 8.96
N ALA A 105 12.07 13.50 9.02
CA ALA A 105 11.04 13.92 9.95
C ALA A 105 11.20 13.26 11.32
N ASP A 106 10.88 14.00 12.38
CA ASP A 106 10.69 13.45 13.71
C ASP A 106 9.36 12.68 13.81
N GLU A 107 9.20 11.88 14.87
CA GLU A 107 7.98 11.09 15.08
C GLU A 107 6.69 11.95 15.02
N ALA A 108 6.73 13.15 15.61
CA ALA A 108 5.57 14.05 15.66
C ALA A 108 5.17 14.57 14.25
N ASP A 109 6.13 14.72 13.35
CA ASP A 109 5.94 15.24 12.01
C ASP A 109 5.88 14.14 10.95
N PHE A 110 6.00 12.88 11.36
CA PHE A 110 5.99 11.74 10.46
C PHE A 110 4.57 11.42 9.99
N HIS A 111 4.18 12.06 8.90
CA HIS A 111 2.86 11.88 8.30
C HIS A 111 2.96 11.62 6.79
N MET A 112 2.51 10.44 6.36
CA MET A 112 2.36 10.05 4.96
C MET A 112 0.88 10.21 4.57
N ALA A 113 0.58 11.21 3.75
CA ALA A 113 -0.79 11.45 3.31
C ALA A 113 -1.36 10.24 2.54
N PRO A 114 -2.67 9.97 2.66
CA PRO A 114 -3.31 8.85 1.95
C PRO A 114 -3.14 8.90 0.43
N GLN A 115 -3.11 10.11 -0.16
CA GLN A 115 -2.88 10.34 -1.59
C GLN A 115 -1.45 9.96 -2.00
N ASP A 116 -0.46 10.33 -1.19
CA ASP A 116 0.94 9.99 -1.45
C ASP A 116 1.14 8.48 -1.42
N TRP A 117 0.54 7.80 -0.42
CA TRP A 117 0.57 6.35 -0.36
C TRP A 117 -0.05 5.69 -1.60
N ALA A 118 -1.21 6.15 -2.04
CA ALA A 118 -1.86 5.61 -3.23
C ALA A 118 -0.98 5.77 -4.48
N ARG A 119 -0.38 6.94 -4.69
CA ARG A 119 0.51 7.19 -5.84
C ARG A 119 1.79 6.38 -5.76
N ILE A 120 2.39 6.24 -4.58
CA ILE A 120 3.57 5.38 -4.38
C ILE A 120 3.24 3.93 -4.76
N VAL A 121 2.09 3.40 -4.30
CA VAL A 121 1.64 2.05 -4.68
C VAL A 121 1.47 1.94 -6.20
N TYR A 122 0.90 2.94 -6.84
CA TYR A 122 0.68 2.96 -8.29
C TYR A 122 1.98 3.08 -9.09
N ASP A 123 2.98 3.79 -8.60
CA ASP A 123 4.31 3.83 -9.20
C ASP A 123 4.98 2.46 -9.18
N PHE A 124 4.88 1.77 -8.05
CA PHE A 124 5.37 0.39 -7.95
C PHE A 124 4.58 -0.58 -8.82
N ALA A 125 3.25 -0.46 -8.90
CA ALA A 125 2.42 -1.28 -9.77
C ALA A 125 2.75 -1.06 -11.26
N TYR A 126 2.92 0.18 -11.67
CA TYR A 126 3.37 0.56 -13.01
C TYR A 126 4.74 -0.04 -13.34
N THR A 127 5.70 0.12 -12.43
CA THR A 127 7.04 -0.44 -12.59
C THR A 127 7.01 -1.96 -12.61
N TYR A 128 6.20 -2.61 -11.76
CA TYR A 128 6.03 -4.06 -11.71
C TYR A 128 5.51 -4.63 -13.04
N HIS A 129 4.59 -3.95 -13.69
CA HIS A 129 4.09 -4.36 -15.00
C HIS A 129 5.21 -4.45 -16.03
N ARG A 130 6.16 -3.53 -15.99
CA ARG A 130 7.29 -3.37 -16.94
C ARG A 130 8.57 -4.10 -16.54
N TRP A 131 8.66 -4.51 -15.26
CA TRP A 131 9.89 -5.05 -14.71
C TRP A 131 10.21 -6.41 -15.31
N SER A 132 11.33 -6.49 -16.04
CA SER A 132 11.82 -7.72 -16.69
C SER A 132 12.68 -8.59 -15.77
N ARG A 133 13.09 -8.06 -14.62
CA ARG A 133 13.90 -8.77 -13.61
C ARG A 133 13.01 -9.45 -12.57
N ASP A 134 13.61 -9.93 -11.49
CA ASP A 134 12.90 -10.56 -10.38
C ASP A 134 11.87 -9.59 -9.74
N LYS A 135 10.61 -9.85 -10.01
CA LYS A 135 9.48 -9.03 -9.53
C LYS A 135 9.32 -9.11 -8.01
N TYR A 136 9.77 -10.21 -7.38
CA TYR A 136 9.76 -10.33 -5.92
C TYR A 136 10.65 -9.29 -5.26
N LYS A 137 11.85 -9.05 -5.85
CA LYS A 137 12.76 -8.01 -5.35
C LYS A 137 12.19 -6.61 -5.46
N LEU A 138 11.41 -6.32 -6.51
CA LEU A 138 10.74 -5.02 -6.62
C LEU A 138 9.73 -4.80 -5.48
N VAL A 139 8.93 -5.81 -5.15
CA VAL A 139 7.99 -5.72 -4.02
C VAL A 139 8.74 -5.66 -2.67
N GLU A 140 9.90 -6.31 -2.58
CA GLU A 140 10.77 -6.21 -1.40
C GLU A 140 11.26 -4.78 -1.17
N LEU A 141 11.63 -4.05 -2.23
CA LEU A 141 12.00 -2.62 -2.15
C LEU A 141 10.88 -1.74 -1.57
N MET A 142 9.63 -2.10 -1.76
CA MET A 142 8.48 -1.36 -1.23
C MET A 142 8.24 -1.62 0.27
N THR A 143 8.74 -2.72 0.81
CA THR A 143 8.48 -3.13 2.20
C THR A 143 8.83 -2.07 3.24
N PRO A 144 9.99 -1.38 3.20
CA PRO A 144 10.29 -0.33 4.17
C PRO A 144 9.37 0.89 4.06
N ILE A 145 8.89 1.22 2.86
CA ILE A 145 7.90 2.30 2.67
C ILE A 145 6.58 1.91 3.36
N TYR A 146 6.19 0.65 3.25
CA TYR A 146 5.02 0.13 3.96
C TYR A 146 5.16 0.22 5.49
N TYR A 147 6.34 -0.03 6.05
CA TYR A 147 6.56 0.23 7.49
C TYR A 147 6.33 1.70 7.84
N GLY A 148 6.79 2.63 7.01
CA GLY A 148 6.50 4.05 7.17
C GLY A 148 5.00 4.37 7.09
N ARG A 149 4.27 3.75 6.14
CA ARG A 149 2.81 3.91 6.05
C ARG A 149 2.09 3.39 7.30
N VAL A 150 2.48 2.23 7.81
CA VAL A 150 1.92 1.67 9.05
C VAL A 150 2.24 2.57 10.24
N ALA A 151 3.46 3.10 10.36
CA ALA A 151 3.81 4.06 11.40
C ALA A 151 2.91 5.30 11.35
N SER A 152 2.77 5.90 10.17
CA SER A 152 1.89 7.07 9.96
C SER A 152 0.43 6.76 10.33
N PHE A 153 -0.09 5.60 9.95
CA PHE A 153 -1.45 5.20 10.31
C PHE A 153 -1.62 5.05 11.82
N VAL A 154 -0.70 4.36 12.50
CA VAL A 154 -0.77 4.15 13.95
C VAL A 154 -0.63 5.48 14.71
N LEU A 155 0.26 6.38 14.26
CA LEU A 155 0.39 7.72 14.85
C LEU A 155 -0.89 8.54 14.71
N THR A 156 -1.57 8.45 13.57
CA THR A 156 -2.83 9.15 13.32
C THR A 156 -3.99 8.55 14.12
N SER A 157 -4.05 7.22 14.26
CA SER A 157 -5.20 6.52 14.84
C SER A 157 -5.07 6.19 16.33
N ARG A 158 -3.94 6.49 16.98
CA ARG A 158 -3.65 6.06 18.36
C ARG A 158 -4.67 6.47 19.42
N ASP A 159 -5.33 7.61 19.22
CA ASP A 159 -6.33 8.16 20.14
C ASP A 159 -7.78 8.01 19.59
N MET A 160 -7.95 7.22 18.52
CA MET A 160 -9.22 6.98 17.86
C MET A 160 -9.88 5.70 18.36
N THR A 161 -11.22 5.65 18.27
CA THR A 161 -11.96 4.41 18.42
C THR A 161 -11.77 3.51 17.19
N THR A 162 -12.08 2.23 17.31
CA THR A 162 -12.06 1.28 16.17
C THR A 162 -12.89 1.81 15.00
N ALA A 163 -14.10 2.30 15.26
CA ALA A 163 -14.96 2.86 14.20
C ALA A 163 -14.31 4.07 13.47
N GLN A 164 -13.65 4.96 14.22
CA GLN A 164 -12.93 6.08 13.59
C GLN A 164 -11.71 5.63 12.78
N ALA A 165 -11.00 4.60 13.24
CA ALA A 165 -9.90 4.02 12.49
C ALA A 165 -10.39 3.32 11.22
N ASP A 166 -11.55 2.66 11.26
CA ASP A 166 -12.18 2.05 10.08
C ASP A 166 -12.56 3.11 9.04
N GLU A 167 -13.06 4.29 9.47
CA GLU A 167 -13.34 5.41 8.56
C GLU A 167 -12.07 5.87 7.80
N LEU A 168 -10.89 5.86 8.45
CA LEU A 168 -9.62 6.17 7.77
C LEU A 168 -9.26 5.11 6.71
N ILE A 169 -9.60 3.85 6.95
CA ILE A 169 -9.35 2.76 6.00
C ILE A 169 -10.28 2.91 4.79
N GLU A 170 -11.55 3.21 5.03
CA GLU A 170 -12.52 3.47 3.95
C GLU A 170 -12.14 4.71 3.13
N GLU A 171 -11.68 5.78 3.80
CA GLU A 171 -11.14 6.97 3.14
C GLU A 171 -9.94 6.61 2.26
N GLN A 172 -9.02 5.81 2.77
CA GLN A 172 -7.87 5.34 1.97
C GLN A 172 -8.34 4.56 0.73
N ALA A 173 -9.37 3.72 0.85
CA ALA A 173 -9.91 2.98 -0.28
C ALA A 173 -10.52 3.93 -1.35
N ARG A 174 -11.27 4.96 -0.93
CA ARG A 174 -11.82 5.99 -1.83
C ARG A 174 -10.69 6.74 -2.55
N ILE A 175 -9.65 7.12 -1.82
CA ILE A 175 -8.49 7.81 -2.38
C ILE A 175 -7.76 6.95 -3.42
N PHE A 176 -7.64 5.64 -3.23
CA PHE A 176 -7.11 4.77 -4.28
C PHE A 176 -7.94 4.86 -5.56
N GLU A 177 -9.27 4.82 -5.46
CA GLU A 177 -10.12 4.96 -6.65
C GLU A 177 -9.99 6.35 -7.28
N GLU A 178 -9.95 7.43 -6.50
CA GLU A 178 -9.75 8.79 -6.98
C GLU A 178 -8.40 9.00 -7.66
N GLN A 179 -7.35 8.33 -7.19
CA GLN A 179 -6.00 8.39 -7.77
C GLN A 179 -5.78 7.39 -8.91
N LYS A 180 -6.74 6.56 -9.24
CA LYS A 180 -6.63 5.58 -10.32
C LYS A 180 -6.36 6.20 -11.71
N PRO A 181 -6.91 7.37 -12.09
CA PRO A 181 -6.51 8.05 -13.32
C PRO A 181 -5.00 8.28 -13.41
N TYR A 182 -4.33 8.62 -12.31
CA TYR A 182 -2.87 8.76 -12.29
C TYR A 182 -2.15 7.50 -12.78
N LEU A 183 -2.58 6.30 -12.35
CA LEU A 183 -2.01 5.04 -12.83
C LEU A 183 -2.32 4.81 -14.31
N ILE A 184 -3.56 5.09 -14.73
CA ILE A 184 -4.00 4.91 -16.12
C ILE A 184 -3.19 5.82 -17.05
N ASP A 185 -2.99 7.09 -16.70
CA ASP A 185 -2.24 8.05 -17.49
C ASP A 185 -0.76 7.65 -17.60
N ARG A 186 -0.16 7.15 -16.51
CA ARG A 186 1.21 6.61 -16.53
C ARG A 186 1.36 5.39 -17.44
N MET A 187 0.35 4.52 -17.45
CA MET A 187 0.35 3.36 -18.33
C MET A 187 0.14 3.75 -19.80
N ALA A 188 -0.75 4.72 -20.09
CA ALA A 188 -1.01 5.22 -21.45
C ALA A 188 0.22 5.92 -22.06
N ALA A 189 0.92 6.74 -21.29
CA ALA A 189 2.14 7.42 -21.73
C ALA A 189 3.27 6.44 -22.16
N TRP A 190 3.17 5.17 -21.78
CA TRP A 190 4.09 4.12 -22.21
C TRP A 190 3.70 3.46 -23.54
N GLU A 191 2.38 3.37 -23.82
CA GLU A 191 1.87 2.75 -25.05
C GLU A 191 2.10 3.65 -26.27
N GLU A 192 2.40 4.94 -26.07
CA GLU A 192 2.85 5.81 -27.15
C GLU A 192 4.27 5.44 -27.58
N PRO A 193 4.50 5.13 -28.87
CA PRO A 193 5.85 4.93 -29.38
C PRO A 193 6.66 6.22 -29.16
N LEU A 194 7.86 6.09 -28.61
CA LEU A 194 8.79 7.21 -28.52
C LEU A 194 8.85 7.90 -29.90
N PRO A 195 8.69 9.23 -29.97
CA PRO A 195 8.83 9.95 -31.22
C PRO A 195 10.19 9.60 -31.82
N GLY A 196 10.18 9.05 -33.02
CA GLY A 196 11.23 8.32 -33.70
C GLY A 196 12.66 8.79 -33.39
N ILE A 197 13.49 7.83 -33.00
CA ILE A 197 14.92 7.82 -33.24
C ILE A 197 15.15 7.06 -34.53
#